data_84da3fdd542d3c12ab76e870f2426add
#
_entry.id   84da3fdd542d3c12ab76e870f2426add
#
_cell.length_a   1.000
_cell.length_b   1.000
_cell.length_c   1.000
_cell.angle_alpha   90.00
_cell.angle_beta   90.00
_cell.angle_gamma   90.00
#
_symmetry.space_group_name_H-M   'P 1'
#
loop_
_entity.id
_entity.type
_entity.pdbx_description
1 polymer ?
#
loop_
_entity_poly.entity_id
_entity_poly.type
_entity_poly.pdbx_seq_one_letter_code
_entity_poly.pdbx_strand_id
1 'polypeptide(L)'
;MTLTLHQLFPTVVATTKLAIDPIDLAGHLQTLLALRGEAVGNPCEGCAWTGDINGVWQLHRQPEFAPLAQQVAEQAMRYLEAVGFDCSRVALHLQRCWPVLSDWDQLVGRHHHPNAHLSAVLYLTGNGSGEEGVLRVHSPLQSNELVSGLAAGHGGPIARDHPFNAETWDLAPEGGLLVLFPSRLDHSVLTNGDPESLRGSISFDFALSAPEQGNPPEYLAPHPSQWSLCADLTS
;
A
#
# COMPACT_ATOMS: atom_id res chain seq x y z
N MET A 1 -42.74 7.91 -2.65
CA MET A 1 -41.67 7.66 -3.68
C MET A 1 -40.39 7.39 -2.94
N THR A 2 -39.68 6.34 -3.30
CA THR A 2 -38.36 5.99 -2.67
C THR A 2 -37.26 6.52 -3.56
N LEU A 3 -36.34 7.33 -3.02
CA LEU A 3 -35.13 7.76 -3.72
C LEU A 3 -34.12 6.60 -3.74
N THR A 4 -33.58 6.29 -4.92
CA THR A 4 -32.53 5.29 -5.07
C THR A 4 -31.19 6.03 -5.27
N LEU A 5 -30.19 5.73 -4.41
CA LEU A 5 -28.86 6.27 -4.52
C LEU A 5 -27.95 5.28 -5.25
N HIS A 6 -27.19 5.77 -6.22
CA HIS A 6 -26.20 4.99 -6.95
C HIS A 6 -24.80 5.53 -6.63
N GLN A 7 -23.91 4.64 -6.16
CA GLN A 7 -22.49 4.95 -6.00
C GLN A 7 -21.78 4.67 -7.32
N LEU A 8 -21.26 5.71 -7.95
CA LEU A 8 -20.56 5.60 -9.23
C LEU A 8 -19.08 5.85 -9.03
N PHE A 9 -18.24 5.10 -9.80
CA PHE A 9 -16.78 5.26 -9.83
C PHE A 9 -16.09 5.04 -8.49
N PRO A 10 -16.32 3.88 -7.82
CA PRO A 10 -15.72 3.61 -6.53
C PRO A 10 -14.19 3.49 -6.64
N THR A 11 -13.50 3.97 -5.60
CA THR A 11 -12.11 3.56 -5.34
C THR A 11 -12.14 2.22 -4.63
N VAL A 12 -11.43 1.23 -5.15
CA VAL A 12 -11.43 -0.13 -4.58
C VAL A 12 -10.17 -0.33 -3.74
N VAL A 13 -10.36 -0.63 -2.46
CA VAL A 13 -9.33 -1.11 -1.53
C VAL A 13 -9.75 -2.50 -1.08
N ALA A 14 -8.85 -3.47 -1.13
CA ALA A 14 -9.11 -4.81 -0.64
C ALA A 14 -8.33 -5.10 0.63
N THR A 15 -8.93 -5.89 1.50
CA THR A 15 -8.27 -6.41 2.70
C THR A 15 -8.44 -7.91 2.78
N THR A 16 -7.41 -8.60 3.25
CA THR A 16 -7.47 -10.02 3.57
C THR A 16 -6.51 -10.33 4.71
N LYS A 17 -6.75 -11.38 5.47
CA LYS A 17 -5.82 -11.85 6.50
C LYS A 17 -5.10 -13.07 5.98
N LEU A 18 -3.78 -12.98 5.85
CA LEU A 18 -2.94 -14.12 5.51
C LEU A 18 -2.82 -15.05 6.73
N ALA A 19 -2.89 -16.34 6.48
CA ALA A 19 -2.72 -17.35 7.51
C ALA A 19 -1.22 -17.57 7.80
N ILE A 20 -0.61 -16.62 8.50
CA ILE A 20 0.80 -16.65 8.92
C ILE A 20 0.84 -16.93 10.40
N ASP A 21 1.69 -17.89 10.82
CA ASP A 21 1.86 -18.16 12.24
C ASP A 21 2.40 -16.92 12.98
N PRO A 22 1.88 -16.59 14.17
CA PRO A 22 2.40 -15.48 14.97
C PRO A 22 3.91 -15.56 15.27
N ILE A 23 4.45 -16.77 15.35
CA ILE A 23 5.90 -16.99 15.55
C ILE A 23 6.67 -16.56 14.30
N ASP A 24 6.15 -16.85 13.11
CA ASP A 24 6.77 -16.44 11.84
C ASP A 24 6.70 -14.92 11.68
N LEU A 25 5.55 -14.29 12.02
CA LEU A 25 5.43 -12.83 12.02
C LEU A 25 6.47 -12.17 12.95
N ALA A 26 6.63 -12.73 14.16
CA ALA A 26 7.62 -12.24 15.11
C ALA A 26 9.06 -12.47 14.60
N GLY A 27 9.34 -13.59 13.95
CA GLY A 27 10.62 -13.90 13.31
C GLY A 27 10.96 -12.88 12.22
N HIS A 28 10.03 -12.63 11.32
CA HIS A 28 10.19 -11.60 10.28
C HIS A 28 10.44 -10.22 10.88
N LEU A 29 9.70 -9.84 11.93
CA LEU A 29 9.90 -8.56 12.61
C LEU A 29 11.32 -8.44 13.18
N GLN A 30 11.84 -9.50 13.82
CA GLN A 30 13.21 -9.52 14.35
C GLN A 30 14.25 -9.33 13.24
N THR A 31 14.06 -9.97 12.10
CA THR A 31 14.93 -9.77 10.93
C THR A 31 14.88 -8.33 10.42
N LEU A 32 13.69 -7.72 10.37
CA LEU A 32 13.56 -6.31 9.96
C LEU A 32 14.23 -5.36 10.96
N LEU A 33 14.13 -5.64 12.25
CA LEU A 33 14.83 -4.89 13.29
C LEU A 33 16.35 -5.00 13.14
N ALA A 34 16.87 -6.19 12.81
CA ALA A 34 18.29 -6.38 12.54
C ALA A 34 18.74 -5.62 11.27
N LEU A 35 17.91 -5.59 10.22
CA LEU A 35 18.17 -4.83 9.00
C LEU A 35 18.12 -3.32 9.24
N ARG A 36 17.22 -2.85 10.10
CA ARG A 36 17.19 -1.46 10.53
C ARG A 36 18.49 -1.12 11.30
N GLY A 37 18.89 -2.00 12.22
CA GLY A 37 20.14 -1.93 12.97
C GLY A 37 20.45 -0.54 13.52
N GLU A 38 21.68 -0.11 13.32
CA GLU A 38 22.17 1.24 13.58
C GLU A 38 21.96 2.18 12.38
N ALA A 39 21.06 1.81 11.44
CA ALA A 39 20.79 2.64 10.27
C ALA A 39 20.46 4.06 10.70
N VAL A 40 21.07 5.01 10.03
CA VAL A 40 20.77 6.42 10.20
C VAL A 40 19.26 6.59 9.98
N GLY A 41 18.56 7.15 10.95
CA GLY A 41 17.11 7.33 10.88
C GLY A 41 16.68 8.09 9.63
N ASN A 42 15.38 8.10 9.37
CA ASN A 42 14.81 8.88 8.27
C ASN A 42 15.26 10.36 8.35
N PRO A 43 15.25 11.07 7.21
CA PRO A 43 15.72 12.45 7.15
C PRO A 43 14.87 13.43 7.98
N CYS A 44 13.71 13.00 8.49
CA CYS A 44 12.81 13.80 9.32
C CYS A 44 12.67 13.21 10.72
N GLU A 45 12.86 14.02 11.74
CA GLU A 45 12.46 13.68 13.11
C GLU A 45 10.95 13.39 13.16
N GLY A 46 10.53 12.38 13.90
CA GLY A 46 9.12 11.94 13.97
C GLY A 46 8.63 11.12 12.77
N CYS A 47 9.48 10.83 11.78
CA CYS A 47 9.13 9.94 10.69
C CYS A 47 9.49 8.49 11.01
N ALA A 48 8.63 7.55 10.58
CA ALA A 48 8.91 6.13 10.61
C ALA A 48 10.16 5.77 9.81
N TRP A 49 10.90 4.76 10.24
CA TRP A 49 11.98 4.22 9.43
C TRP A 49 11.41 3.44 8.25
N THR A 50 11.83 3.78 7.03
CA THR A 50 11.43 3.09 5.81
C THR A 50 12.65 2.52 5.10
N GLY A 51 12.61 1.23 4.78
CA GLY A 51 13.75 0.53 4.21
C GLY A 51 14.13 1.01 2.82
N ASP A 52 13.17 1.47 2.03
CA ASP A 52 13.38 1.86 0.63
C ASP A 52 14.37 3.02 0.45
N ILE A 53 14.33 4.02 1.33
CA ILE A 53 15.29 5.12 1.34
C ILE A 53 16.59 4.79 2.11
N ASN A 54 16.59 3.67 2.83
CA ASN A 54 17.72 3.19 3.62
C ASN A 54 18.42 1.96 2.98
N GLY A 55 18.20 1.72 1.68
CA GLY A 55 18.85 0.65 0.92
C GLY A 55 18.20 -0.74 1.05
N VAL A 56 17.12 -0.88 1.81
CA VAL A 56 16.38 -2.15 2.02
C VAL A 56 15.05 -2.10 1.26
N TRP A 57 15.11 -2.32 -0.05
CA TRP A 57 13.95 -2.17 -0.94
C TRP A 57 13.62 -3.42 -1.77
N GLN A 58 14.37 -4.51 -1.60
CA GLN A 58 14.20 -5.77 -2.31
C GLN A 58 14.10 -6.96 -1.35
N LEU A 59 13.31 -6.85 -0.26
CA LEU A 59 13.13 -7.95 0.70
C LEU A 59 12.69 -9.25 0.02
N HIS A 60 11.86 -9.18 -1.01
CA HIS A 60 11.38 -10.35 -1.76
C HIS A 60 12.50 -11.19 -2.39
N ARG A 61 13.72 -10.67 -2.50
CA ARG A 61 14.90 -11.41 -3.00
C ARG A 61 15.64 -12.15 -1.88
N GLN A 62 15.33 -11.86 -0.63
CA GLN A 62 15.90 -12.60 0.50
C GLN A 62 15.12 -13.90 0.69
N PRO A 63 15.80 -15.06 0.85
CA PRO A 63 15.14 -16.36 0.95
C PRO A 63 14.07 -16.43 2.05
N GLU A 64 14.28 -15.72 3.15
CA GLU A 64 13.36 -15.64 4.28
C GLU A 64 12.03 -14.97 3.94
N PHE A 65 12.03 -13.96 3.06
CA PHE A 65 10.84 -13.20 2.69
C PHE A 65 10.22 -13.65 1.35
N ALA A 66 10.91 -14.47 0.57
CA ALA A 66 10.41 -14.90 -0.72
C ALA A 66 9.05 -15.65 -0.65
N PRO A 67 8.82 -16.58 0.30
CA PRO A 67 7.52 -17.25 0.44
C PRO A 67 6.40 -16.26 0.79
N LEU A 68 6.70 -15.27 1.63
CA LEU A 68 5.75 -14.23 2.01
C LEU A 68 5.39 -13.34 0.82
N ALA A 69 6.39 -12.91 0.06
CA ALA A 69 6.19 -12.11 -1.14
C ALA A 69 5.37 -12.86 -2.20
N GLN A 70 5.54 -14.18 -2.32
CA GLN A 70 4.72 -15.02 -3.19
C GLN A 70 3.24 -15.00 -2.76
N GLN A 71 2.94 -15.19 -1.47
CA GLN A 71 1.57 -15.14 -0.97
C GLN A 71 0.93 -13.77 -1.25
N VAL A 72 1.67 -12.67 -1.05
CA VAL A 72 1.19 -11.32 -1.35
C VAL A 72 0.94 -11.16 -2.86
N ALA A 73 1.82 -11.65 -3.73
CA ALA A 73 1.64 -11.61 -5.18
C ALA A 73 0.40 -12.39 -5.63
N GLU A 74 0.11 -13.54 -5.02
CA GLU A 74 -1.11 -14.30 -5.28
C GLU A 74 -2.37 -13.49 -4.93
N GLN A 75 -2.37 -12.78 -3.80
CA GLN A 75 -3.49 -11.91 -3.45
C GLN A 75 -3.59 -10.68 -4.37
N ALA A 76 -2.46 -10.15 -4.84
CA ALA A 76 -2.44 -9.08 -5.81
C ALA A 76 -3.06 -9.50 -7.15
N MET A 77 -2.80 -10.73 -7.62
CA MET A 77 -3.48 -11.29 -8.80
C MET A 77 -4.98 -11.44 -8.58
N ARG A 78 -5.41 -11.95 -7.41
CA ARG A 78 -6.84 -12.04 -7.06
C ARG A 78 -7.52 -10.68 -6.99
N TYR A 79 -6.81 -9.66 -6.51
CA TYR A 79 -7.32 -8.29 -6.54
C TYR A 79 -7.59 -7.83 -7.97
N LEU A 80 -6.65 -8.05 -8.90
CA LEU A 80 -6.82 -7.70 -10.31
C LEU A 80 -8.03 -8.40 -10.93
N GLU A 81 -8.18 -9.70 -10.71
CA GLU A 81 -9.34 -10.46 -11.16
C GLU A 81 -10.65 -9.88 -10.61
N ALA A 82 -10.68 -9.56 -9.30
CA ALA A 82 -11.87 -9.02 -8.64
C ALA A 82 -12.27 -7.63 -9.16
N VAL A 83 -11.31 -6.82 -9.62
CA VAL A 83 -11.59 -5.51 -10.23
C VAL A 83 -11.74 -5.58 -11.77
N GLY A 84 -11.82 -6.80 -12.33
CA GLY A 84 -12.21 -7.03 -13.73
C GLY A 84 -11.07 -7.15 -14.74
N PHE A 85 -9.83 -7.35 -14.30
CA PHE A 85 -8.73 -7.64 -15.23
C PHE A 85 -8.81 -9.09 -15.74
N ASP A 86 -8.55 -9.26 -17.02
CA ASP A 86 -8.21 -10.57 -17.59
C ASP A 86 -6.73 -10.84 -17.34
N CYS A 87 -6.46 -11.61 -16.27
CA CYS A 87 -5.11 -11.90 -15.82
C CYS A 87 -4.29 -12.78 -16.79
N SER A 88 -4.92 -13.36 -17.82
CA SER A 88 -4.20 -14.03 -18.91
C SER A 88 -3.53 -13.06 -19.89
N ARG A 89 -3.92 -11.78 -19.83
CA ARG A 89 -3.47 -10.73 -20.75
C ARG A 89 -2.54 -9.71 -20.12
N VAL A 90 -2.18 -9.90 -18.86
CA VAL A 90 -1.28 -9.02 -18.11
C VAL A 90 -0.20 -9.83 -17.41
N ALA A 91 0.97 -9.25 -17.26
CA ALA A 91 2.01 -9.72 -16.35
C ALA A 91 2.12 -8.77 -15.16
N LEU A 92 2.15 -9.33 -13.96
CA LEU A 92 2.32 -8.58 -12.72
C LEU A 92 3.76 -8.73 -12.22
N HIS A 93 4.45 -7.61 -12.04
CA HIS A 93 5.84 -7.56 -11.61
C HIS A 93 5.93 -6.93 -10.23
N LEU A 94 6.54 -7.62 -9.29
CA LEU A 94 6.92 -7.05 -8.00
C LEU A 94 8.19 -6.22 -8.21
N GLN A 95 8.06 -4.88 -8.15
CA GLN A 95 9.16 -3.95 -8.37
C GLN A 95 9.95 -3.69 -7.09
N ARG A 96 9.25 -3.46 -5.99
CA ARG A 96 9.83 -3.07 -4.70
C ARG A 96 9.11 -3.78 -3.56
N CYS A 97 9.88 -4.11 -2.54
CA CYS A 97 9.37 -4.70 -1.31
C CYS A 97 10.26 -4.24 -0.17
N TRP A 98 9.71 -3.44 0.76
CA TRP A 98 10.49 -2.78 1.81
C TRP A 98 9.77 -2.74 3.16
N PRO A 99 10.51 -2.76 4.28
CA PRO A 99 9.93 -2.63 5.60
C PRO A 99 9.59 -1.18 5.93
N VAL A 100 8.58 -1.01 6.77
CA VAL A 100 8.25 0.25 7.45
C VAL A 100 8.09 -0.05 8.93
N LEU A 101 8.91 0.60 9.76
CA LEU A 101 8.93 0.44 11.21
C LEU A 101 8.68 1.80 11.85
N SER A 102 7.63 1.89 12.67
CA SER A 102 7.28 3.11 13.41
C SER A 102 7.40 2.84 14.91
N ASP A 103 8.36 3.48 15.52
CA ASP A 103 8.43 3.58 16.98
C ASP A 103 7.37 4.57 17.47
N TRP A 104 7.25 4.74 18.80
CA TRP A 104 6.35 5.70 19.40
C TRP A 104 6.55 7.12 18.83
N ASP A 105 5.45 7.83 18.60
CA ASP A 105 5.37 9.20 18.08
C ASP A 105 5.88 9.36 16.62
N GLN A 106 6.06 8.25 15.89
CA GLN A 106 6.46 8.27 14.49
C GLN A 106 5.28 8.07 13.55
N LEU A 107 5.36 8.67 12.37
CA LEU A 107 4.33 8.65 11.33
C LEU A 107 4.94 8.46 9.93
N VAL A 108 4.07 8.22 8.92
CA VAL A 108 4.41 8.38 7.50
C VAL A 108 3.51 9.43 6.89
N GLY A 109 4.09 10.48 6.33
CA GLY A 109 3.38 11.59 5.71
C GLY A 109 2.50 11.14 4.54
N ARG A 110 1.52 11.98 4.15
CA ARG A 110 0.64 11.73 3.00
C ARG A 110 1.45 11.68 1.71
N HIS A 111 1.28 10.59 0.95
CA HIS A 111 1.96 10.33 -0.31
C HIS A 111 1.20 9.31 -1.16
N HIS A 112 1.68 9.07 -2.37
CA HIS A 112 1.29 7.96 -3.25
C HIS A 112 2.54 7.43 -3.99
N HIS A 113 2.41 6.32 -4.71
CA HIS A 113 3.53 5.68 -5.42
C HIS A 113 3.37 5.86 -6.94
N PRO A 114 3.95 6.92 -7.55
CA PRO A 114 3.74 7.24 -8.96
C PRO A 114 4.42 6.25 -9.92
N ASN A 115 5.32 5.43 -9.42
CA ASN A 115 6.10 4.45 -10.20
C ASN A 115 5.50 3.04 -10.20
N ALA A 116 4.35 2.84 -9.57
CA ALA A 116 3.67 1.55 -9.48
C ALA A 116 2.19 1.65 -9.89
N HIS A 117 1.54 0.52 -10.11
CA HIS A 117 0.13 0.44 -10.46
C HIS A 117 -0.73 -0.07 -9.29
N LEU A 118 -0.21 -1.03 -8.54
CA LEU A 118 -0.84 -1.61 -7.37
C LEU A 118 0.16 -1.61 -6.22
N SER A 119 -0.29 -1.17 -5.05
CA SER A 119 0.48 -1.24 -3.81
C SER A 119 -0.20 -2.16 -2.81
N ALA A 120 0.60 -2.79 -1.96
CA ALA A 120 0.10 -3.58 -0.85
C ALA A 120 0.91 -3.29 0.43
N VAL A 121 0.25 -3.44 1.58
CA VAL A 121 0.85 -3.35 2.91
C VAL A 121 0.47 -4.59 3.70
N LEU A 122 1.46 -5.36 4.14
CA LEU A 122 1.29 -6.48 5.05
C LEU A 122 1.77 -6.09 6.44
N TYR A 123 0.91 -6.22 7.44
CA TYR A 123 1.26 -5.94 8.82
C TYR A 123 1.87 -7.16 9.50
N LEU A 124 2.99 -6.93 10.20
CA LEU A 124 3.62 -7.94 11.06
C LEU A 124 3.16 -7.79 12.51
N THR A 125 2.72 -6.59 12.90
CA THR A 125 2.25 -6.24 14.24
C THR A 125 0.87 -5.64 14.19
N GLY A 126 0.31 -5.35 15.37
CA GLY A 126 -0.99 -4.72 15.56
C GLY A 126 -2.03 -5.71 16.07
N ASN A 127 -2.98 -5.17 16.80
CA ASN A 127 -4.08 -5.91 17.41
C ASN A 127 -5.47 -5.47 16.93
N GLY A 128 -5.51 -4.57 15.92
CA GLY A 128 -6.74 -4.02 15.36
C GLY A 128 -7.33 -2.84 16.14
N SER A 129 -6.68 -2.36 17.23
CA SER A 129 -7.16 -1.19 18.00
C SER A 129 -6.94 0.11 17.22
N GLY A 130 -5.86 0.19 16.44
CA GLY A 130 -5.43 1.39 15.75
C GLY A 130 -4.55 2.32 16.60
N GLU A 131 -4.23 1.96 17.83
CA GLU A 131 -3.35 2.74 18.72
C GLU A 131 -1.93 2.84 18.16
N GLU A 132 -1.45 1.79 17.48
CA GLU A 132 -0.14 1.77 16.82
C GLU A 132 -0.08 2.62 15.53
N GLY A 133 -1.11 3.40 15.24
CA GLY A 133 -1.21 4.23 14.04
C GLY A 133 -1.85 3.50 12.85
N VAL A 134 -2.97 4.05 12.39
CA VAL A 134 -3.74 3.49 11.28
C VAL A 134 -3.13 3.86 9.92
N LEU A 135 -3.35 3.01 8.92
CA LEU A 135 -3.21 3.40 7.52
C LEU A 135 -4.44 4.21 7.14
N ARG A 136 -4.24 5.48 6.85
CA ARG A 136 -5.28 6.39 6.39
C ARG A 136 -5.23 6.53 4.88
N VAL A 137 -6.30 6.15 4.23
CA VAL A 137 -6.52 6.38 2.81
C VAL A 137 -7.29 7.69 2.66
N HIS A 138 -6.87 8.53 1.73
CA HIS A 138 -7.48 9.83 1.45
C HIS A 138 -8.38 9.73 0.21
N SER A 139 -9.59 10.28 0.31
CA SER A 139 -10.50 10.32 -0.83
C SER A 139 -9.90 11.13 -1.99
N PRO A 140 -9.87 10.58 -3.20
CA PRO A 140 -9.40 11.32 -4.38
C PRO A 140 -10.45 12.31 -4.90
N LEU A 141 -11.67 12.23 -4.38
CA LEU A 141 -12.83 13.02 -4.84
C LEU A 141 -13.64 13.54 -3.65
N GLN A 142 -14.09 14.78 -3.74
CA GLN A 142 -15.13 15.33 -2.87
C GLN A 142 -16.48 15.17 -3.57
N SER A 143 -17.07 13.98 -3.45
CA SER A 143 -18.20 13.56 -4.30
C SER A 143 -19.48 14.37 -4.11
N ASN A 144 -19.70 14.95 -2.92
CA ASN A 144 -20.95 15.64 -2.56
C ASN A 144 -20.76 17.13 -2.31
N GLU A 145 -19.63 17.70 -2.71
CA GLU A 145 -19.43 19.15 -2.64
C GLU A 145 -20.18 19.86 -3.76
N LEU A 146 -21.46 20.20 -3.51
CA LEU A 146 -22.31 20.93 -4.45
C LEU A 146 -21.93 22.40 -4.58
N VAL A 147 -21.24 22.93 -3.57
CA VAL A 147 -20.72 24.32 -3.53
C VAL A 147 -19.28 24.25 -3.09
N SER A 148 -18.40 24.92 -3.83
CA SER A 148 -16.97 24.95 -3.51
C SER A 148 -16.70 25.46 -2.10
N GLY A 149 -15.94 24.69 -1.31
CA GLY A 149 -15.63 25.00 0.09
C GLY A 149 -16.71 24.56 1.09
N LEU A 150 -17.79 23.93 0.66
CA LEU A 150 -18.87 23.46 1.55
C LEU A 150 -18.37 22.41 2.55
N ALA A 151 -17.40 21.60 2.15
CA ALA A 151 -16.77 20.57 2.96
C ALA A 151 -15.65 21.07 3.89
N ALA A 152 -15.32 22.34 3.85
CA ALA A 152 -14.16 22.90 4.57
C ALA A 152 -14.24 22.93 6.11
N GLY A 153 -15.24 22.31 6.69
CA GLY A 153 -15.18 21.85 8.07
C GLY A 153 -15.48 22.84 9.19
N HIS A 154 -16.04 23.98 8.89
CA HIS A 154 -16.38 24.99 9.88
C HIS A 154 -17.85 24.95 10.33
N GLY A 155 -18.38 23.76 10.67
CA GLY A 155 -19.78 23.61 11.05
C GLY A 155 -20.74 23.70 9.86
N GLY A 156 -20.28 23.36 8.68
CA GLY A 156 -21.08 23.28 7.47
C GLY A 156 -22.17 22.20 7.53
N PRO A 157 -23.10 22.20 6.57
CA PRO A 157 -24.26 21.31 6.56
C PRO A 157 -23.95 19.86 6.17
N ILE A 158 -22.69 19.54 5.84
CA ILE A 158 -22.28 18.18 5.44
C ILE A 158 -21.92 17.35 6.67
N ALA A 159 -22.58 16.21 6.85
CA ALA A 159 -22.21 15.22 7.84
C ALA A 159 -20.98 14.45 7.36
N ARG A 160 -19.81 14.69 7.95
CA ARG A 160 -18.53 14.10 7.55
C ARG A 160 -18.40 12.61 7.88
N ASP A 161 -19.09 12.17 8.92
CA ASP A 161 -19.19 10.78 9.33
C ASP A 161 -20.11 9.94 8.43
N HIS A 162 -20.82 10.60 7.50
CA HIS A 162 -21.64 9.88 6.52
C HIS A 162 -20.77 9.24 5.44
N PRO A 163 -20.96 7.95 5.10
CA PRO A 163 -20.10 7.21 4.16
C PRO A 163 -19.87 7.89 2.81
N PHE A 164 -20.83 8.70 2.32
CA PHE A 164 -20.71 9.41 1.04
C PHE A 164 -19.91 10.72 1.13
N ASN A 165 -19.60 11.17 2.34
CA ASN A 165 -18.88 12.42 2.60
C ASN A 165 -17.54 12.18 3.29
N ALA A 166 -17.18 10.92 3.56
CA ALA A 166 -15.93 10.59 4.20
C ALA A 166 -14.74 11.05 3.33
N GLU A 167 -13.89 11.89 3.88
CA GLU A 167 -12.66 12.36 3.23
C GLU A 167 -11.51 11.37 3.42
N THR A 168 -11.61 10.51 4.41
CA THR A 168 -10.59 9.51 4.76
C THR A 168 -11.23 8.20 5.18
N TRP A 169 -10.47 7.11 5.03
CA TRP A 169 -10.80 5.81 5.57
C TRP A 169 -9.58 5.26 6.31
N ASP A 170 -9.79 4.87 7.55
CA ASP A 170 -8.74 4.37 8.43
C ASP A 170 -8.80 2.83 8.53
N LEU A 171 -7.62 2.22 8.42
CA LEU A 171 -7.41 0.78 8.51
C LEU A 171 -6.44 0.52 9.67
N ALA A 172 -6.94 -0.10 10.73
CA ALA A 172 -6.13 -0.44 11.89
C ALA A 172 -5.16 -1.60 11.57
N PRO A 173 -3.89 -1.52 12.01
CA PRO A 173 -2.94 -2.60 11.85
C PRO A 173 -3.34 -3.83 12.66
N GLU A 174 -3.21 -5.00 12.05
CA GLU A 174 -3.39 -6.29 12.71
C GLU A 174 -2.40 -7.29 12.10
N GLY A 175 -1.67 -8.05 12.94
CA GLY A 175 -0.72 -9.04 12.45
C GLY A 175 -1.33 -9.99 11.41
N GLY A 176 -0.72 -10.10 10.25
CA GLY A 176 -1.20 -10.87 9.09
C GLY A 176 -2.20 -10.15 8.18
N LEU A 177 -2.69 -8.96 8.55
CA LEU A 177 -3.57 -8.17 7.68
C LEU A 177 -2.79 -7.69 6.45
N LEU A 178 -3.31 -7.98 5.27
CA LEU A 178 -2.86 -7.47 3.99
C LEU A 178 -3.89 -6.49 3.44
N VAL A 179 -3.43 -5.30 3.07
CA VAL A 179 -4.22 -4.26 2.40
C VAL A 179 -3.69 -4.07 1.00
N LEU A 180 -4.57 -4.04 -0.02
CA LEU A 180 -4.21 -3.80 -1.43
C LEU A 180 -5.01 -2.62 -1.96
N PHE A 181 -4.34 -1.72 -2.69
CA PHE A 181 -4.95 -0.51 -3.23
C PHE A 181 -4.19 0.01 -4.46
N PRO A 182 -4.87 0.79 -5.35
CA PRO A 182 -4.19 1.43 -6.47
C PRO A 182 -3.05 2.34 -5.97
N SER A 183 -1.86 2.19 -6.52
CA SER A 183 -0.66 2.92 -6.06
C SER A 183 -0.79 4.44 -6.10
N ARG A 184 -1.65 4.97 -6.98
CA ARG A 184 -1.96 6.40 -7.10
C ARG A 184 -2.85 6.94 -5.97
N LEU A 185 -3.38 6.08 -5.11
CA LEU A 185 -4.25 6.47 -4.03
C LEU A 185 -3.42 7.10 -2.90
N ASP A 186 -3.71 8.37 -2.60
CA ASP A 186 -3.05 9.08 -1.51
C ASP A 186 -3.32 8.38 -0.18
N HIS A 187 -2.27 8.14 0.57
CA HIS A 187 -2.35 7.51 1.89
C HIS A 187 -1.29 8.05 2.83
N SER A 188 -1.49 7.81 4.11
CA SER A 188 -0.57 8.17 5.19
C SER A 188 -0.66 7.14 6.29
N VAL A 189 0.32 7.12 7.18
CA VAL A 189 0.25 6.37 8.43
C VAL A 189 0.21 7.37 9.56
N LEU A 190 -0.84 7.31 10.38
CA LEU A 190 -0.95 8.16 11.54
C LEU A 190 0.10 7.80 12.58
N THR A 191 0.34 8.73 13.47
CA THR A 191 1.31 8.59 14.56
C THR A 191 1.07 7.30 15.35
N ASN A 192 2.13 6.54 15.59
CA ASN A 192 2.09 5.46 16.57
C ASN A 192 1.93 6.07 17.97
N GLY A 193 0.75 5.91 18.55
CA GLY A 193 0.41 6.46 19.87
C GLY A 193 0.72 5.52 21.03
N ASP A 194 1.14 4.27 20.76
CA ASP A 194 1.44 3.29 21.78
C ASP A 194 2.97 3.24 22.06
N PRO A 195 3.43 3.72 23.22
CA PRO A 195 4.85 3.72 23.56
C PRO A 195 5.45 2.33 23.81
N GLU A 196 4.60 1.32 24.04
CA GLU A 196 5.03 -0.05 24.33
C GLU A 196 5.04 -0.93 23.08
N SER A 197 4.50 -0.43 21.94
CA SER A 197 4.34 -1.20 20.71
C SER A 197 5.14 -0.61 19.56
N LEU A 198 5.77 -1.49 18.80
CA LEU A 198 6.36 -1.18 17.50
C LEU A 198 5.36 -1.53 16.41
N ARG A 199 5.04 -0.58 15.54
CA ARG A 199 4.30 -0.86 14.32
C ARG A 199 5.25 -1.33 13.22
N GLY A 200 5.15 -2.60 12.83
CA GLY A 200 5.93 -3.22 11.77
C GLY A 200 5.07 -3.64 10.59
N SER A 201 5.47 -3.25 9.40
CA SER A 201 4.82 -3.67 8.16
C SER A 201 5.82 -3.83 7.02
N ILE A 202 5.42 -4.55 5.98
CA ILE A 202 6.15 -4.66 4.71
C ILE A 202 5.27 -4.10 3.62
N SER A 203 5.81 -3.16 2.85
CA SER A 203 5.19 -2.55 1.69
C SER A 203 5.66 -3.21 0.41
N PHE A 204 4.75 -3.29 -0.58
CA PHE A 204 4.98 -3.93 -1.88
C PHE A 204 4.44 -3.03 -2.98
N ASP A 205 5.23 -2.82 -4.03
CA ASP A 205 4.83 -2.11 -5.23
C ASP A 205 4.89 -3.04 -6.45
N PHE A 206 3.77 -3.08 -7.17
CA PHE A 206 3.62 -3.89 -8.36
C PHE A 206 3.39 -3.03 -9.60
N ALA A 207 4.00 -3.46 -10.71
CA ALA A 207 3.73 -2.90 -12.04
C ALA A 207 3.09 -3.95 -12.94
N LEU A 208 2.19 -3.47 -13.80
CA LEU A 208 1.57 -4.25 -14.87
C LEU A 208 2.31 -4.01 -16.17
N SER A 209 2.50 -5.07 -16.92
CA SER A 209 2.95 -5.02 -18.31
C SER A 209 2.15 -6.00 -19.18
N ALA A 210 2.34 -5.96 -20.50
CA ALA A 210 1.94 -7.04 -21.37
C ALA A 210 2.66 -8.34 -20.98
N PRO A 211 2.10 -9.51 -21.28
CA PRO A 211 2.81 -10.78 -21.20
C PRO A 211 4.08 -10.74 -22.06
N GLU A 212 5.07 -11.55 -21.69
CA GLU A 212 6.35 -11.61 -22.42
C GLU A 212 6.18 -12.04 -23.88
N GLN A 213 5.18 -12.91 -24.13
CA GLN A 213 4.88 -13.42 -25.46
C GLN A 213 3.68 -12.71 -26.09
N GLY A 214 3.78 -12.43 -27.38
CA GLY A 214 2.72 -11.77 -28.15
C GLY A 214 2.96 -10.28 -28.36
N ASN A 215 2.03 -9.64 -29.07
CA ASN A 215 2.07 -8.19 -29.28
C ASN A 215 1.43 -7.49 -28.09
N PRO A 216 2.09 -6.49 -27.49
CA PRO A 216 1.50 -5.72 -26.39
C PRO A 216 0.25 -4.97 -26.88
N PRO A 217 -0.82 -4.88 -26.05
CA PRO A 217 -1.93 -3.97 -26.30
C PRO A 217 -1.45 -2.52 -26.32
N GLU A 218 -2.14 -1.64 -27.06
CA GLU A 218 -1.74 -0.24 -27.27
C GLU A 218 -1.48 0.54 -25.96
N TYR A 219 -2.26 0.25 -24.91
CA TYR A 219 -2.21 1.01 -23.65
C TYR A 219 -1.49 0.27 -22.51
N LEU A 220 -0.88 -0.85 -22.79
CA LEU A 220 -0.13 -1.61 -21.78
C LEU A 220 1.34 -1.64 -22.18
N ALA A 221 2.22 -1.27 -21.25
CA ALA A 221 3.67 -1.30 -21.47
C ALA A 221 4.11 -2.70 -21.94
N PRO A 222 5.02 -2.81 -22.92
CA PRO A 222 5.64 -4.08 -23.26
C PRO A 222 6.26 -4.75 -22.05
N HIS A 223 6.41 -6.07 -22.07
CA HIS A 223 7.11 -6.78 -20.99
C HIS A 223 8.54 -6.22 -20.80
N PRO A 224 9.02 -6.06 -19.56
CA PRO A 224 10.35 -5.47 -19.30
C PRO A 224 11.51 -6.16 -20.02
N SER A 225 11.41 -7.47 -20.32
CA SER A 225 12.42 -8.20 -21.10
C SER A 225 12.56 -7.70 -22.54
N GLN A 226 11.58 -6.92 -23.03
CA GLN A 226 11.56 -6.35 -24.40
C GLN A 226 12.06 -4.89 -24.42
N TRP A 227 12.43 -4.32 -23.28
CA TRP A 227 12.94 -2.95 -23.21
C TRP A 227 14.41 -2.91 -23.56
N SER A 228 14.80 -1.84 -24.24
CA SER A 228 16.20 -1.56 -24.54
C SER A 228 16.71 -0.42 -23.66
N LEU A 229 17.91 -0.58 -23.13
CA LEU A 229 18.57 0.53 -22.46
C LEU A 229 19.01 1.56 -23.52
N CYS A 230 18.66 2.82 -23.35
CA CYS A 230 19.00 3.85 -24.33
C CYS A 230 20.51 3.95 -24.61
N ALA A 231 21.35 3.68 -23.63
CA ALA A 231 22.80 3.64 -23.80
C ALA A 231 23.26 2.56 -24.78
N ASP A 232 22.51 1.47 -24.94
CA ASP A 232 22.84 0.36 -25.83
C ASP A 232 22.39 0.62 -27.29
N LEU A 233 21.60 1.69 -27.52
CA LEU A 233 21.12 2.07 -28.85
C LEU A 233 22.08 2.96 -29.65
N THR A 234 23.18 3.38 -29.02
CA THR A 234 24.16 4.32 -29.60
C THR A 234 25.42 3.64 -30.13
N SER A 235 25.42 2.29 -30.21
CA SER A 235 26.56 1.50 -30.72
C SER A 235 26.34 1.02 -32.14
#